data_0d6fc04e2599f5aa7655d242fc84694d
#
_entry.id   0d6fc04e2599f5aa7655d242fc84694d
#
_cell.length_a   1.000
_cell.length_b   1.000
_cell.length_c   1.000
_cell.angle_alpha   90.00
_cell.angle_beta   90.00
_cell.angle_gamma   90.00
#
_symmetry.space_group_name_H-M   'P 1'
#
loop_
_entity.id
_entity.type
_entity.pdbx_description
1 polymer ?
#
loop_
_entity_poly.entity_id
_entity_poly.type
_entity_poly.pdbx_seq_one_letter_code
_entity_poly.pdbx_strand_id
1 'polypeptide(L)'
;NHPGSVRLIKKLSVSVLSQAIFLAQTVENIETEIFGALHMEDQIKLCHEIQAENIPYIIIDGSLDRKSVALSPEVNQIVLVASPVVGNIEQLSKQLTQLYCLSRIPCSDIHIADDNCFSYQINQKMLKTEIHSFFKNETELLAILKYHPDIIYIPGAITDHVMNRFKNIFNEFQGTLIIKHPLHLMCNPFHLELLLKKNIKSLHPFPLNAFILNSYSVDNNHLHSDILLNSIQTLFQNIPEIDIQNLFFNSIS
;
A
#
# COMPACT_ATOMS: atom_id res chain seq x y z
N ASN A 1 -19.51 12.96 -26.80
CA ASN A 1 -18.36 12.48 -27.60
C ASN A 1 -18.09 13.48 -28.71
N HIS A 2 -17.05 14.30 -28.57
CA HIS A 2 -16.55 15.15 -29.65
C HIS A 2 -15.55 14.32 -30.46
N PRO A 3 -15.87 13.85 -31.67
CA PRO A 3 -14.93 13.16 -32.54
C PRO A 3 -13.84 14.15 -32.95
N GLY A 4 -12.62 13.92 -32.53
CA GLY A 4 -11.47 14.78 -32.79
C GLY A 4 -10.68 15.22 -31.54
N SER A 5 -11.31 15.16 -30.34
CA SER A 5 -10.64 15.57 -29.09
C SER A 5 -9.65 14.54 -28.53
N VAL A 6 -9.62 13.34 -29.09
CA VAL A 6 -8.74 12.25 -28.64
C VAL A 6 -8.03 11.63 -29.85
N ARG A 7 -6.70 11.57 -29.77
CA ARG A 7 -5.85 10.88 -30.74
C ARG A 7 -5.41 9.53 -30.16
N LEU A 8 -5.76 8.44 -30.85
CA LEU A 8 -5.26 7.10 -30.51
C LEU A 8 -3.77 7.00 -30.89
N ILE A 9 -2.95 6.55 -29.96
CA ILE A 9 -1.52 6.35 -30.15
C ILE A 9 -1.23 4.88 -30.45
N LYS A 10 -1.69 3.97 -29.59
CA LYS A 10 -1.33 2.55 -29.65
C LYS A 10 -2.39 1.68 -29.01
N LYS A 11 -2.62 0.51 -29.58
CA LYS A 11 -3.34 -0.57 -28.91
C LYS A 11 -2.40 -1.26 -27.93
N LEU A 12 -2.84 -1.42 -26.68
CA LEU A 12 -2.06 -2.08 -25.64
C LEU A 12 -2.32 -3.59 -25.63
N SER A 13 -1.40 -4.35 -25.02
CA SER A 13 -1.46 -5.83 -25.02
C SER A 13 -2.54 -6.37 -24.07
N VAL A 14 -2.97 -5.57 -23.12
CA VAL A 14 -3.98 -5.95 -22.13
C VAL A 14 -5.38 -5.66 -22.63
N SER A 15 -6.34 -6.48 -22.22
CA SER A 15 -7.75 -6.27 -22.48
C SER A 15 -8.56 -6.31 -21.19
N VAL A 16 -9.69 -5.57 -21.14
CA VAL A 16 -10.63 -5.58 -20.03
C VAL A 16 -11.99 -6.03 -20.53
N LEU A 17 -12.57 -7.06 -19.92
CA LEU A 17 -13.85 -7.65 -20.33
C LEU A 17 -13.90 -7.96 -21.84
N SER A 18 -12.81 -8.51 -22.39
CA SER A 18 -12.65 -8.80 -23.82
C SER A 18 -12.57 -7.57 -24.74
N GLN A 19 -12.51 -6.37 -24.17
CA GLN A 19 -12.33 -5.12 -24.92
C GLN A 19 -10.88 -4.68 -24.94
N ALA A 20 -10.41 -4.21 -26.10
CA ALA A 20 -9.04 -3.71 -26.24
C ALA A 20 -8.87 -2.38 -25.50
N ILE A 21 -7.75 -2.23 -24.81
CA ILE A 21 -7.31 -0.97 -24.21
C ILE A 21 -6.41 -0.24 -25.23
N PHE A 22 -6.55 1.07 -25.29
CA PHE A 22 -5.74 1.93 -26.15
C PHE A 22 -5.06 3.01 -25.34
N LEU A 23 -3.81 3.26 -25.63
CA LEU A 23 -3.15 4.50 -25.24
C LEU A 23 -3.62 5.61 -26.17
N ALA A 24 -4.08 6.69 -25.59
CA ALA A 24 -4.61 7.82 -26.32
C ALA A 24 -4.10 9.14 -25.72
N GLN A 25 -4.06 10.18 -26.54
CA GLN A 25 -3.71 11.53 -26.15
C GLN A 25 -4.92 12.43 -26.33
N THR A 26 -5.25 13.22 -25.33
CA THR A 26 -6.20 14.32 -25.48
C THR A 26 -5.53 15.49 -26.19
N VAL A 27 -6.18 16.10 -27.14
CA VAL A 27 -5.69 17.28 -27.88
C VAL A 27 -6.27 18.58 -27.36
N GLU A 28 -7.28 18.50 -26.50
CA GLU A 28 -7.89 19.62 -25.81
C GLU A 28 -8.36 19.18 -24.42
N ASN A 29 -8.77 20.12 -23.58
CA ASN A 29 -9.33 19.81 -22.27
C ASN A 29 -10.71 19.16 -22.45
N ILE A 30 -10.80 17.90 -22.11
CA ILE A 30 -12.05 17.11 -22.19
C ILE A 30 -12.30 16.40 -20.87
N GLU A 31 -13.55 16.29 -20.51
CA GLU A 31 -13.97 15.37 -19.46
C GLU A 31 -14.10 13.97 -20.06
N THR A 32 -13.43 12.99 -19.46
CA THR A 32 -13.41 11.62 -19.97
C THR A 32 -13.44 10.61 -18.84
N GLU A 33 -14.03 9.47 -19.10
CA GLU A 33 -14.03 8.32 -18.21
C GLU A 33 -13.00 7.30 -18.72
N ILE A 34 -12.14 6.84 -17.83
CA ILE A 34 -11.04 5.92 -18.14
C ILE A 34 -11.29 4.60 -17.43
N PHE A 35 -11.27 3.50 -18.19
CA PHE A 35 -11.31 2.15 -17.65
C PHE A 35 -9.90 1.55 -17.65
N GLY A 36 -9.44 1.16 -16.47
CA GLY A 36 -8.14 0.52 -16.28
C GLY A 36 -8.23 -1.00 -16.19
N ALA A 37 -7.07 -1.64 -16.06
CA ALA A 37 -6.99 -3.08 -15.84
C ALA A 37 -7.64 -3.49 -14.51
N LEU A 38 -8.28 -4.67 -14.51
CA LEU A 38 -8.94 -5.22 -13.32
C LEU A 38 -7.96 -5.95 -12.40
N HIS A 39 -6.89 -6.52 -12.96
CA HIS A 39 -5.90 -7.31 -12.23
C HIS A 39 -4.57 -6.57 -12.13
N MET A 40 -3.87 -6.75 -11.01
CA MET A 40 -2.58 -6.12 -10.74
C MET A 40 -1.52 -6.45 -11.79
N GLU A 41 -1.45 -7.71 -12.22
CA GLU A 41 -0.48 -8.14 -13.25
C GLU A 41 -0.68 -7.41 -14.59
N ASP A 42 -1.94 -7.21 -14.98
CA ASP A 42 -2.27 -6.48 -16.19
C ASP A 42 -1.99 -4.99 -16.04
N GLN A 43 -2.17 -4.44 -14.85
CA GLN A 43 -1.83 -3.06 -14.55
C GLN A 43 -0.32 -2.80 -14.62
N ILE A 44 0.50 -3.73 -14.11
CA ILE A 44 1.96 -3.69 -14.23
C ILE A 44 2.38 -3.73 -15.71
N LYS A 45 1.79 -4.63 -16.52
CA LYS A 45 2.06 -4.68 -17.96
C LYS A 45 1.72 -3.37 -18.64
N LEU A 46 0.56 -2.77 -18.31
CA LEU A 46 0.18 -1.46 -18.84
C LEU A 46 1.19 -0.38 -18.46
N CYS A 47 1.66 -0.33 -17.21
CA CYS A 47 2.68 0.62 -16.79
C CYS A 47 3.96 0.48 -17.64
N HIS A 48 4.46 -0.74 -17.83
CA HIS A 48 5.64 -0.98 -18.65
C HIS A 48 5.44 -0.55 -20.12
N GLU A 49 4.28 -0.85 -20.71
CA GLU A 49 3.98 -0.44 -22.09
C GLU A 49 3.86 1.07 -22.25
N ILE A 50 3.31 1.76 -21.23
CA ILE A 50 3.19 3.23 -21.22
C ILE A 50 4.57 3.88 -21.01
N GLN A 51 5.39 3.32 -20.12
CA GLN A 51 6.76 3.80 -19.91
C GLN A 51 7.62 3.69 -21.16
N ALA A 52 7.42 2.64 -21.96
CA ALA A 52 8.13 2.46 -23.23
C ALA A 52 7.84 3.57 -24.26
N GLU A 53 6.74 4.31 -24.11
CA GLU A 53 6.40 5.48 -24.92
C GLU A 53 7.02 6.79 -24.38
N ASN A 54 8.00 6.70 -23.45
CA ASN A 54 8.68 7.83 -22.82
C ASN A 54 7.74 8.79 -22.06
N ILE A 55 6.66 8.29 -21.50
CA ILE A 55 5.75 9.07 -20.67
C ILE A 55 6.38 9.19 -19.27
N PRO A 56 6.68 10.41 -18.80
CA PRO A 56 7.48 10.63 -17.59
C PRO A 56 6.72 10.30 -16.30
N TYR A 57 5.39 10.40 -16.31
CA TYR A 57 4.56 10.17 -15.14
C TYR A 57 3.36 9.30 -15.48
N ILE A 58 3.10 8.30 -14.64
CA ILE A 58 1.90 7.46 -14.70
C ILE A 58 1.18 7.62 -13.37
N ILE A 59 -0.06 8.08 -13.42
CA ILE A 59 -0.94 8.18 -12.26
C ILE A 59 -1.92 7.01 -12.32
N ILE A 60 -1.89 6.19 -11.28
CA ILE A 60 -2.83 5.09 -11.11
C ILE A 60 -3.87 5.55 -10.08
N ASP A 61 -5.09 5.77 -10.55
CA ASP A 61 -6.22 6.05 -9.66
C ASP A 61 -6.74 4.72 -9.10
N GLY A 62 -6.80 4.65 -7.78
CA GLY A 62 -7.24 3.45 -7.08
C GLY A 62 -7.91 3.81 -5.78
N SER A 63 -9.05 3.22 -5.52
CA SER A 63 -9.66 3.32 -4.20
C SER A 63 -8.83 2.54 -3.17
N LEU A 64 -8.91 2.94 -1.90
CA LEU A 64 -8.24 2.28 -0.77
C LEU A 64 -8.61 0.78 -0.66
N ASP A 65 -9.75 0.40 -1.22
CA ASP A 65 -10.21 -0.99 -1.30
C ASP A 65 -9.35 -1.84 -2.25
N ARG A 66 -8.65 -1.21 -3.19
CA ARG A 66 -7.70 -1.87 -4.09
C ARG A 66 -6.26 -1.76 -3.58
N LYS A 67 -6.04 -2.15 -2.32
CA LYS A 67 -4.69 -2.19 -1.71
C LYS A 67 -3.66 -2.94 -2.55
N SER A 68 -4.11 -3.84 -3.43
CA SER A 68 -3.26 -4.59 -4.34
C SER A 68 -2.40 -3.72 -5.25
N VAL A 69 -2.89 -2.54 -5.66
CA VAL A 69 -2.12 -1.61 -6.51
C VAL A 69 -0.93 -1.05 -5.74
N ALA A 70 -1.13 -0.65 -4.48
CA ALA A 70 -0.07 -0.15 -3.62
C ALA A 70 0.96 -1.23 -3.24
N LEU A 71 0.64 -2.51 -3.44
CA LEU A 71 1.56 -3.64 -3.24
C LEU A 71 2.51 -3.85 -4.42
N SER A 72 2.28 -3.17 -5.56
CA SER A 72 3.12 -3.33 -6.74
C SER A 72 4.50 -2.70 -6.51
N PRO A 73 5.60 -3.41 -6.81
CA PRO A 73 6.95 -2.86 -6.74
C PRO A 73 7.19 -1.71 -7.73
N GLU A 74 6.33 -1.55 -8.74
CA GLU A 74 6.39 -0.48 -9.74
C GLU A 74 5.89 0.86 -9.19
N VAL A 75 5.20 0.85 -8.04
CA VAL A 75 4.70 2.08 -7.42
C VAL A 75 5.82 2.76 -6.63
N ASN A 76 6.30 3.89 -7.13
CA ASN A 76 7.38 4.66 -6.53
C ASN A 76 6.89 5.68 -5.50
N GLN A 77 5.62 6.12 -5.63
CA GLN A 77 5.04 7.15 -4.79
C GLN A 77 3.56 6.87 -4.55
N ILE A 78 3.12 7.09 -3.33
CA ILE A 78 1.72 6.99 -2.94
C ILE A 78 1.28 8.33 -2.36
N VAL A 79 0.20 8.85 -2.93
CA VAL A 79 -0.53 10.00 -2.40
C VAL A 79 -1.86 9.50 -1.88
N LEU A 80 -2.10 9.68 -0.60
CA LEU A 80 -3.33 9.25 0.04
C LEU A 80 -4.33 10.41 0.11
N VAL A 81 -5.48 10.23 -0.51
CA VAL A 81 -6.59 11.20 -0.41
C VAL A 81 -7.52 10.75 0.69
N ALA A 82 -7.68 11.58 1.70
CA ALA A 82 -8.56 11.36 2.84
C ALA A 82 -9.77 12.29 2.78
N SER A 83 -10.97 11.71 2.89
CA SER A 83 -12.23 12.45 2.94
C SER A 83 -13.08 12.01 4.13
N PRO A 84 -13.74 12.93 4.85
CA PRO A 84 -14.62 12.61 5.96
C PRO A 84 -15.87 11.81 5.56
N VAL A 85 -16.15 11.66 4.29
CA VAL A 85 -17.25 10.80 3.78
C VAL A 85 -17.10 9.33 4.21
N VAL A 86 -15.88 8.89 4.55
CA VAL A 86 -15.57 7.48 4.87
C VAL A 86 -15.76 7.13 6.36
N GLY A 87 -16.25 8.05 7.18
CA GLY A 87 -16.47 7.80 8.62
C GLY A 87 -16.36 9.04 9.48
N ASN A 88 -16.33 8.86 10.80
CA ASN A 88 -16.07 9.98 11.69
C ASN A 88 -14.56 10.34 11.71
N ILE A 89 -14.23 11.56 12.13
CA ILE A 89 -12.85 12.08 12.16
C ILE A 89 -11.92 11.17 12.99
N GLU A 90 -12.40 10.63 14.10
CA GLU A 90 -11.59 9.75 14.95
C GLU A 90 -11.21 8.46 14.24
N GLN A 91 -12.14 7.85 13.53
CA GLN A 91 -11.89 6.64 12.76
C GLN A 91 -10.94 6.91 11.60
N LEU A 92 -11.14 8.01 10.89
CA LEU A 92 -10.24 8.44 9.81
C LEU A 92 -8.83 8.70 10.33
N SER A 93 -8.70 9.45 11.43
CA SER A 93 -7.41 9.73 12.08
C SER A 93 -6.69 8.43 12.48
N LYS A 94 -7.40 7.46 13.06
CA LYS A 94 -6.84 6.13 13.40
C LYS A 94 -6.33 5.39 12.16
N GLN A 95 -7.11 5.39 11.07
CA GLN A 95 -6.71 4.74 9.82
C GLN A 95 -5.48 5.40 9.20
N LEU A 96 -5.44 6.72 9.16
CA LEU A 96 -4.30 7.47 8.65
C LEU A 96 -3.04 7.23 9.48
N THR A 97 -3.17 7.25 10.81
CA THR A 97 -2.07 6.93 11.73
C THR A 97 -1.52 5.53 11.46
N GLN A 98 -2.40 4.56 11.26
CA GLN A 98 -2.00 3.19 10.96
C GLN A 98 -1.21 3.12 9.65
N LEU A 99 -1.71 3.74 8.57
CA LEU A 99 -1.02 3.78 7.28
C LEU A 99 0.33 4.50 7.37
N TYR A 100 0.40 5.59 8.14
CA TYR A 100 1.66 6.27 8.41
C TYR A 100 2.67 5.36 9.11
N CYS A 101 2.26 4.67 10.18
CA CYS A 101 3.14 3.74 10.88
C CYS A 101 3.64 2.63 9.95
N LEU A 102 2.79 2.11 9.07
CA LEU A 102 3.17 1.12 8.06
C LEU A 102 4.19 1.66 7.06
N SER A 103 4.07 2.93 6.65
CA SER A 103 5.02 3.56 5.72
C SER A 103 6.41 3.78 6.32
N ARG A 104 6.52 3.72 7.66
CA ARG A 104 7.80 3.90 8.38
C ARG A 104 8.55 2.59 8.60
N ILE A 105 7.98 1.44 8.21
CA ILE A 105 8.68 0.16 8.30
C ILE A 105 9.87 0.18 7.32
N PRO A 106 11.10 -0.01 7.82
CA PRO A 106 12.29 0.06 6.97
C PRO A 106 12.36 -1.14 6.02
N CYS A 107 12.96 -0.92 4.85
CA CYS A 107 13.29 -2.01 3.94
C CYS A 107 14.43 -2.86 4.48
N SER A 108 14.39 -4.14 4.11
CA SER A 108 15.44 -5.11 4.39
C SER A 108 16.42 -5.18 3.22
N ASP A 109 17.71 -5.20 3.52
CA ASP A 109 18.76 -5.46 2.52
C ASP A 109 18.99 -6.96 2.29
N ILE A 110 18.24 -7.81 2.99
CA ILE A 110 18.39 -9.26 2.93
C ILE A 110 17.69 -9.79 1.68
N HIS A 111 18.46 -10.51 0.87
CA HIS A 111 17.91 -11.19 -0.30
C HIS A 111 17.12 -12.43 0.11
N ILE A 112 15.86 -12.50 -0.29
CA ILE A 112 14.99 -13.67 -0.16
C ILE A 112 14.87 -14.34 -1.53
N ALA A 113 15.36 -15.58 -1.64
CA ALA A 113 15.42 -16.30 -2.92
C ALA A 113 14.03 -16.64 -3.50
N ASP A 114 13.04 -16.83 -2.63
CA ASP A 114 11.65 -17.08 -3.01
C ASP A 114 10.73 -16.36 -2.03
N ASP A 115 10.11 -15.32 -2.49
CA ASP A 115 9.26 -14.46 -1.69
C ASP A 115 7.82 -14.99 -1.49
N ASN A 116 7.53 -16.20 -1.97
CA ASN A 116 6.26 -16.89 -1.74
C ASN A 116 6.33 -17.95 -0.63
N CYS A 117 7.54 -18.24 -0.12
CA CYS A 117 7.75 -19.25 0.92
C CYS A 117 8.35 -18.60 2.18
N PHE A 118 8.00 -19.15 3.34
CA PHE A 118 8.71 -18.81 4.58
C PHE A 118 10.19 -19.12 4.43
N SER A 119 11.02 -18.24 4.97
CA SER A 119 12.45 -18.44 5.07
C SER A 119 12.93 -18.00 6.45
N TYR A 120 14.02 -18.55 6.92
CA TYR A 120 14.57 -18.20 8.20
C TYR A 120 16.10 -18.23 8.18
N GLN A 121 16.73 -17.48 9.04
CA GLN A 121 18.20 -17.43 9.16
C GLN A 121 18.67 -17.99 10.50
N ILE A 122 19.63 -18.88 10.43
CA ILE A 122 20.38 -19.40 11.58
C ILE A 122 21.87 -19.37 11.23
N ASN A 123 22.70 -18.88 12.15
CA ASN A 123 24.16 -18.82 11.96
C ASN A 123 24.54 -18.13 10.63
N GLN A 124 23.91 -17.01 10.32
CA GLN A 124 24.11 -16.21 9.10
C GLN A 124 23.74 -16.93 7.78
N LYS A 125 23.18 -18.12 7.85
CA LYS A 125 22.73 -18.86 6.66
C LYS A 125 21.20 -18.76 6.53
N MET A 126 20.74 -18.19 5.39
CA MET A 126 19.33 -18.17 5.03
C MET A 126 18.89 -19.54 4.52
N LEU A 127 17.83 -20.07 5.08
CA LEU A 127 17.22 -21.36 4.73
C LEU A 127 15.81 -21.12 4.21
N LYS A 128 15.54 -21.61 3.01
CA LYS A 128 14.22 -21.61 2.41
C LYS A 128 13.41 -22.81 2.91
N THR A 129 12.10 -22.64 3.07
CA THR A 129 11.15 -23.72 3.35
C THR A 129 10.20 -23.92 2.17
N GLU A 130 9.38 -24.96 2.24
CA GLU A 130 8.24 -25.17 1.34
C GLU A 130 6.92 -24.69 1.97
N ILE A 131 7.01 -23.88 3.04
CA ILE A 131 5.85 -23.40 3.77
C ILE A 131 5.34 -22.10 3.10
N HIS A 132 4.10 -22.11 2.66
CA HIS A 132 3.45 -20.95 2.03
C HIS A 132 2.40 -20.28 2.95
N SER A 133 2.01 -20.93 4.04
CA SER A 133 0.91 -20.47 4.87
C SER A 133 1.09 -20.85 6.33
N PHE A 134 0.73 -19.95 7.24
CA PHE A 134 0.73 -20.20 8.67
C PHE A 134 -0.11 -21.44 9.07
N PHE A 135 -1.26 -21.61 8.45
CA PHE A 135 -2.25 -22.58 8.93
C PHE A 135 -2.03 -24.00 8.38
N LYS A 136 -1.48 -24.10 7.18
CA LYS A 136 -1.26 -25.43 6.57
C LYS A 136 -0.07 -26.18 7.17
N ASN A 137 0.90 -25.46 7.71
CA ASN A 137 2.18 -26.00 8.17
C ASN A 137 2.52 -25.54 9.60
N GLU A 138 1.52 -25.42 10.47
CA GLU A 138 1.70 -24.89 11.83
C GLU A 138 2.77 -25.64 12.62
N THR A 139 2.72 -26.97 12.61
CA THR A 139 3.67 -27.82 13.36
C THR A 139 5.10 -27.60 12.90
N GLU A 140 5.30 -27.45 11.59
CA GLU A 140 6.62 -27.23 10.97
C GLU A 140 7.16 -25.84 11.32
N LEU A 141 6.32 -24.80 11.25
CA LEU A 141 6.67 -23.46 11.69
C LEU A 141 7.06 -23.42 13.18
N LEU A 142 6.30 -24.09 14.02
CA LEU A 142 6.60 -24.19 15.45
C LEU A 142 7.95 -24.90 15.69
N ALA A 143 8.27 -25.92 14.88
CA ALA A 143 9.57 -26.58 14.95
C ALA A 143 10.72 -25.64 14.56
N ILE A 144 10.56 -24.86 13.49
CA ILE A 144 11.57 -23.85 13.07
C ILE A 144 11.83 -22.84 14.18
N LEU A 145 10.80 -22.36 14.84
CA LEU A 145 10.91 -21.34 15.88
C LEU A 145 11.64 -21.83 17.14
N LYS A 146 11.61 -23.13 17.43
CA LYS A 146 12.39 -23.73 18.53
C LYS A 146 13.91 -23.63 18.31
N TYR A 147 14.36 -23.43 17.08
CA TYR A 147 15.77 -23.20 16.77
C TYR A 147 16.22 -21.76 17.02
N HIS A 148 15.34 -20.87 17.52
CA HIS A 148 15.60 -19.46 17.77
C HIS A 148 16.30 -18.76 16.60
N PRO A 149 15.68 -18.72 15.41
CA PRO A 149 16.28 -18.09 14.26
C PRO A 149 16.53 -16.60 14.48
N ASP A 150 17.61 -16.08 13.90
CA ASP A 150 17.96 -14.65 13.94
C ASP A 150 16.99 -13.81 13.12
N ILE A 151 16.48 -14.39 12.03
CA ILE A 151 15.57 -13.76 11.09
C ILE A 151 14.49 -14.74 10.67
N ILE A 152 13.27 -14.23 10.53
CA ILE A 152 12.14 -14.96 9.92
C ILE A 152 11.54 -14.08 8.85
N TYR A 153 11.40 -14.64 7.64
CA TYR A 153 10.64 -14.05 6.57
C TYR A 153 9.25 -14.66 6.45
N ILE A 154 8.24 -13.80 6.37
CA ILE A 154 6.83 -14.16 6.26
C ILE A 154 6.27 -13.68 4.92
N PRO A 155 5.91 -14.59 3.99
CA PRO A 155 5.44 -14.24 2.65
C PRO A 155 4.02 -13.67 2.61
N GLY A 156 3.18 -14.07 3.56
CA GLY A 156 1.74 -13.80 3.58
C GLY A 156 1.31 -12.70 4.53
N ALA A 157 0.00 -12.47 4.56
CA ALA A 157 -0.59 -11.48 5.45
C ALA A 157 -0.59 -11.96 6.91
N ILE A 158 -0.26 -11.03 7.81
CA ILE A 158 -0.40 -11.19 9.26
C ILE A 158 -1.72 -10.54 9.66
N THR A 159 -2.70 -11.37 9.96
CA THR A 159 -4.04 -10.95 10.37
C THR A 159 -4.22 -11.11 11.89
N ASP A 160 -5.31 -10.56 12.44
CA ASP A 160 -5.65 -10.77 13.85
C ASP A 160 -5.76 -12.26 14.20
N HIS A 161 -6.26 -13.07 13.27
CA HIS A 161 -6.36 -14.51 13.48
C HIS A 161 -4.97 -15.16 13.61
N VAL A 162 -4.00 -14.77 12.76
CA VAL A 162 -2.60 -15.20 12.85
C VAL A 162 -1.99 -14.73 14.18
N MET A 163 -2.18 -13.47 14.54
CA MET A 163 -1.65 -12.90 15.79
C MET A 163 -2.17 -13.64 17.04
N ASN A 164 -3.46 -13.93 17.08
CA ASN A 164 -4.07 -14.66 18.20
C ASN A 164 -3.60 -16.12 18.27
N ARG A 165 -3.54 -16.81 17.12
CA ARG A 165 -3.15 -18.23 17.04
C ARG A 165 -1.69 -18.43 17.40
N PHE A 166 -0.81 -17.54 16.93
CA PHE A 166 0.63 -17.64 17.12
C PHE A 166 1.16 -16.63 18.15
N LYS A 167 0.31 -16.18 19.08
CA LYS A 167 0.63 -15.13 20.06
C LYS A 167 1.93 -15.40 20.82
N ASN A 168 2.13 -16.62 21.30
CA ASN A 168 3.32 -16.97 22.09
C ASN A 168 4.59 -16.81 21.23
N ILE A 169 4.51 -17.22 19.97
CA ILE A 169 5.62 -17.11 19.01
C ILE A 169 6.00 -15.65 18.81
N PHE A 170 5.02 -14.81 18.45
CA PHE A 170 5.29 -13.39 18.25
C PHE A 170 5.80 -12.71 19.52
N ASN A 171 5.36 -13.13 20.70
CA ASN A 171 5.85 -12.56 21.97
C ASN A 171 7.28 -12.98 22.28
N GLU A 172 7.62 -14.25 22.10
CA GLU A 172 8.92 -14.83 22.45
C GLU A 172 10.00 -14.54 21.41
N PHE A 173 9.63 -14.35 20.15
CA PHE A 173 10.58 -14.09 19.07
C PHE A 173 11.29 -12.75 19.27
N GLN A 174 12.63 -12.78 19.36
CA GLN A 174 13.49 -11.62 19.58
C GLN A 174 14.31 -11.21 18.34
N GLY A 175 14.24 -12.01 17.27
CA GLY A 175 14.97 -11.75 16.03
C GLY A 175 14.33 -10.67 15.15
N THR A 176 14.81 -10.59 13.91
CA THR A 176 14.25 -9.68 12.90
C THR A 176 13.11 -10.37 12.16
N LEU A 177 11.95 -9.72 12.13
CA LEU A 177 10.81 -10.15 11.35
C LEU A 177 10.81 -9.44 10.00
N ILE A 178 10.89 -10.18 8.91
CA ILE A 178 10.80 -9.63 7.56
C ILE A 178 9.45 -10.01 6.96
N ILE A 179 8.72 -9.03 6.47
CA ILE A 179 7.45 -9.21 5.76
C ILE A 179 7.61 -8.83 4.29
N LYS A 180 6.76 -9.35 3.42
CA LYS A 180 6.85 -9.03 1.99
C LYS A 180 6.56 -7.54 1.73
N HIS A 181 5.51 -7.00 2.34
CA HIS A 181 5.11 -5.60 2.18
C HIS A 181 4.40 -5.10 3.46
N PRO A 182 4.55 -3.82 3.86
CA PRO A 182 3.90 -3.29 5.06
C PRO A 182 2.37 -3.48 5.09
N LEU A 183 1.68 -3.36 3.96
CA LEU A 183 0.23 -3.58 3.87
C LEU A 183 -0.21 -5.04 4.08
N HIS A 184 0.73 -5.99 4.20
CA HIS A 184 0.43 -7.35 4.65
C HIS A 184 0.15 -7.44 6.16
N LEU A 185 0.42 -6.37 6.93
CA LEU A 185 -0.01 -6.27 8.33
C LEU A 185 -1.48 -5.87 8.38
N MET A 186 -2.35 -6.88 8.24
CA MET A 186 -3.81 -6.73 8.18
C MET A 186 -4.44 -7.03 9.56
N CYS A 187 -3.93 -6.43 10.60
CA CYS A 187 -4.37 -6.62 11.98
C CYS A 187 -4.89 -5.32 12.60
N ASN A 188 -5.60 -5.45 13.71
CA ASN A 188 -6.12 -4.31 14.45
C ASN A 188 -4.99 -3.45 15.05
N PRO A 189 -5.26 -2.21 15.50
CA PRO A 189 -4.25 -1.31 16.04
C PRO A 189 -3.43 -1.89 17.20
N PHE A 190 -4.06 -2.68 18.07
CA PHE A 190 -3.38 -3.31 19.21
C PHE A 190 -2.30 -4.31 18.75
N HIS A 191 -2.66 -5.22 17.85
CA HIS A 191 -1.70 -6.19 17.30
C HIS A 191 -0.63 -5.52 16.44
N LEU A 192 -1.00 -4.48 15.68
CA LEU A 192 -0.03 -3.71 14.92
C LEU A 192 1.01 -3.04 15.83
N GLU A 193 0.59 -2.43 16.92
CA GLU A 193 1.49 -1.82 17.89
C GLU A 193 2.47 -2.85 18.49
N LEU A 194 1.99 -4.06 18.79
CA LEU A 194 2.85 -5.14 19.26
C LEU A 194 3.92 -5.54 18.23
N LEU A 195 3.54 -5.62 16.96
CA LEU A 195 4.47 -5.95 15.87
C LEU A 195 5.48 -4.82 15.63
N LEU A 196 5.03 -3.56 15.65
CA LEU A 196 5.91 -2.40 15.46
C LEU A 196 6.93 -2.19 16.59
N LYS A 197 6.69 -2.76 17.78
CA LYS A 197 7.68 -2.81 18.86
C LYS A 197 8.79 -3.83 18.60
N LYS A 198 8.62 -4.74 17.63
CA LYS A 198 9.63 -5.71 17.22
C LYS A 198 10.58 -5.10 16.19
N ASN A 199 11.71 -5.76 15.96
CA ASN A 199 12.57 -5.44 14.84
C ASN A 199 11.94 -5.96 13.54
N ILE A 200 11.05 -5.15 12.97
CA ILE A 200 10.31 -5.50 11.75
C ILE A 200 10.85 -4.73 10.55
N LYS A 201 11.00 -5.43 9.43
CA LYS A 201 11.42 -4.89 8.13
C LYS A 201 10.51 -5.42 7.02
N SER A 202 10.54 -4.80 5.85
CA SER A 202 9.81 -5.27 4.67
C SER A 202 10.74 -5.47 3.47
N LEU A 203 10.38 -6.34 2.53
CA LEU A 203 11.11 -6.47 1.25
C LEU A 203 10.83 -5.30 0.32
N HIS A 204 9.57 -4.86 0.28
CA HIS A 204 9.15 -3.75 -0.57
C HIS A 204 8.72 -2.57 0.30
N PRO A 205 9.04 -1.35 -0.10
CA PRO A 205 8.62 -0.16 0.63
C PRO A 205 7.11 0.09 0.49
N PHE A 206 6.55 0.83 1.44
CA PHE A 206 5.27 1.49 1.30
C PHE A 206 5.55 3.00 1.19
N PRO A 207 5.77 3.53 -0.05
CA PRO A 207 6.29 4.86 -0.26
C PRO A 207 5.19 5.91 -0.17
N LEU A 208 4.68 6.15 1.03
CA LEU A 208 3.69 7.18 1.31
C LEU A 208 4.37 8.56 1.33
N ASN A 209 4.12 9.37 0.31
CA ASN A 209 4.81 10.62 0.06
C ASN A 209 4.00 11.85 0.46
N ALA A 210 2.67 11.79 0.39
CA ALA A 210 1.82 12.91 0.75
C ALA A 210 0.43 12.45 1.20
N PHE A 211 -0.22 13.32 1.98
CA PHE A 211 -1.64 13.26 2.28
C PHE A 211 -2.36 14.43 1.64
N ILE A 212 -3.48 14.14 1.00
CA ILE A 212 -4.40 15.15 0.50
C ILE A 212 -5.66 15.07 1.36
N LEU A 213 -5.99 16.16 2.01
CA LEU A 213 -7.20 16.28 2.81
C LEU A 213 -8.29 16.91 1.96
N ASN A 214 -9.36 16.15 1.73
CA ASN A 214 -10.56 16.67 1.11
C ASN A 214 -11.61 16.88 2.20
N SER A 215 -11.76 18.13 2.67
CA SER A 215 -12.71 18.51 3.70
C SER A 215 -14.16 18.63 3.20
N TYR A 216 -14.42 18.37 1.92
CA TYR A 216 -15.78 18.40 1.37
C TYR A 216 -16.60 17.21 1.87
N SER A 217 -17.69 17.53 2.58
CA SER A 217 -18.74 16.56 2.94
C SER A 217 -19.89 16.66 1.96
N VAL A 218 -20.40 15.54 1.50
CA VAL A 218 -21.57 15.47 0.60
C VAL A 218 -22.83 16.07 1.26
N ASP A 219 -22.89 16.12 2.60
CA ASP A 219 -24.03 16.58 3.37
C ASP A 219 -23.95 18.06 3.78
N ASN A 220 -23.12 18.88 3.12
CA ASN A 220 -22.88 20.30 3.48
C ASN A 220 -22.47 20.56 4.95
N ASN A 221 -22.24 19.54 5.74
CA ASN A 221 -21.59 19.66 7.03
C ASN A 221 -20.10 19.87 6.79
N HIS A 222 -19.68 21.13 6.76
CA HIS A 222 -18.27 21.47 6.82
C HIS A 222 -17.71 20.88 8.12
N LEU A 223 -17.17 19.69 8.07
CA LEU A 223 -16.27 19.23 9.11
C LEU A 223 -15.15 20.27 9.15
N HIS A 224 -14.99 20.89 10.31
CA HIS A 224 -13.97 21.88 10.51
C HIS A 224 -12.65 21.28 10.02
N SER A 225 -12.20 21.71 8.84
CA SER A 225 -10.91 21.31 8.25
C SER A 225 -9.79 21.42 9.27
N ASP A 226 -9.89 22.44 10.13
CA ASP A 226 -8.94 22.72 11.21
C ASP A 226 -8.84 21.60 12.26
N ILE A 227 -9.94 20.91 12.59
CA ILE A 227 -9.92 19.82 13.57
C ILE A 227 -9.24 18.59 12.96
N LEU A 228 -9.56 18.29 11.71
CA LEU A 228 -8.93 17.19 10.98
C LEU A 228 -7.44 17.49 10.73
N LEU A 229 -7.14 18.70 10.27
CA LEU A 229 -5.79 19.18 10.04
C LEU A 229 -4.95 19.10 11.32
N ASN A 230 -5.43 19.67 12.43
CA ASN A 230 -4.72 19.64 13.70
C ASN A 230 -4.51 18.23 14.26
N SER A 231 -5.49 17.34 14.08
CA SER A 231 -5.35 15.93 14.52
C SER A 231 -4.34 15.15 13.69
N ILE A 232 -4.09 15.56 12.45
CA ILE A 232 -3.18 14.91 11.51
C ILE A 232 -1.79 15.55 11.57
N GLN A 233 -1.67 16.88 11.69
CA GLN A 233 -0.37 17.58 11.75
C GLN A 233 0.55 17.11 12.88
N THR A 234 -0.01 16.79 14.03
CA THR A 234 0.75 16.25 15.15
C THR A 234 1.31 14.86 14.87
N LEU A 235 0.68 14.09 13.97
CA LEU A 235 1.06 12.73 13.64
C LEU A 235 2.06 12.67 12.48
N PHE A 236 2.01 13.64 11.55
CA PHE A 236 2.70 13.55 10.25
C PHE A 236 3.76 14.64 10.03
N GLN A 237 4.53 14.99 11.04
CA GLN A 237 5.52 16.10 11.03
C GLN A 237 6.50 16.08 9.84
N ASN A 238 6.63 14.96 9.11
CA ASN A 238 7.60 14.78 8.03
C ASN A 238 6.98 14.39 6.67
N ILE A 239 5.66 14.40 6.53
CA ILE A 239 4.99 14.15 5.25
C ILE A 239 4.27 15.41 4.81
N PRO A 240 4.48 15.88 3.58
CA PRO A 240 3.74 17.02 3.04
C PRO A 240 2.24 16.74 3.08
N GLU A 241 1.49 17.69 3.62
CA GLU A 241 0.04 17.70 3.58
C GLU A 241 -0.43 18.79 2.63
N ILE A 242 -1.47 18.51 1.88
CA ILE A 242 -2.07 19.45 0.94
C ILE A 242 -3.56 19.51 1.26
N ASP A 243 -4.01 20.71 1.68
CA ASP A 243 -5.44 20.99 1.79
C ASP A 243 -5.93 21.52 0.43
N ILE A 244 -6.78 20.73 -0.23
CA ILE A 244 -7.32 21.09 -1.55
C ILE A 244 -8.10 22.41 -1.50
N GLN A 245 -8.81 22.70 -0.42
CA GLN A 245 -9.57 23.96 -0.33
C GLN A 245 -8.66 25.18 -0.39
N ASN A 246 -7.54 25.15 0.31
CA ASN A 246 -6.58 26.25 0.28
C ASN A 246 -5.92 26.45 -1.08
N LEU A 247 -5.83 25.41 -1.90
CA LEU A 247 -5.29 25.52 -3.26
C LEU A 247 -6.27 26.22 -4.22
N PHE A 248 -7.58 25.95 -4.09
CA PHE A 248 -8.58 26.52 -5.00
C PHE A 248 -8.96 27.97 -4.63
N PHE A 249 -8.98 28.32 -3.36
CA PHE A 249 -9.33 29.70 -2.93
C PHE A 249 -8.20 30.70 -3.12
N ASN A 250 -6.94 30.29 -3.02
CA ASN A 250 -5.78 31.16 -3.27
C ASN A 250 -5.48 31.39 -4.76
N SER A 251 -6.11 30.65 -5.67
CA SER A 251 -5.98 30.86 -7.12
C SER A 251 -7.04 31.78 -7.72
N ILE A 252 -8.01 32.26 -6.92
CA ILE A 252 -9.13 33.12 -7.34
C ILE A 252 -9.01 34.54 -6.72
N SER A 253 -8.02 34.80 -5.87
CA SER A 253 -7.68 36.12 -5.34
C SER A 253 -6.51 36.76 -6.16
#